data_0d0755e626c021466b44ec40e12b5d27
#
_entry.id   0d0755e626c021466b44ec40e12b5d27
#
_cell.length_a   1.000
_cell.length_b   1.000
_cell.length_c   1.000
_cell.angle_alpha   90.00
_cell.angle_beta   90.00
_cell.angle_gamma   90.00
#
_symmetry.space_group_name_H-M   'P 1'
#
loop_
_entity.id
_entity.type
_entity.pdbx_description
1 polymer ?
#
loop_
_entity_poly.entity_id
_entity_poly.type
_entity_poly.pdbx_seq_one_letter_code
_entity_poly.pdbx_strand_id
1 'polypeptide(L)'
;MIQIEHISKSFGKQQVLQDVSLSIPEGQVLGLLGPNGAGKSTLMKILIGLWKADSGSVVAPTRIGYLPENNPLYEEMYVSEYLQFMSELTMHGQSQDIDALIDRVGLTPERHKHIRELSKGYRQRVGLAQALLGDPQLLILDEPTTGLDPNQLVEIRALIRDLVKRPTTNDQRQTAKSPVVILSTHIMQEVREMCDRVVILDHGQIKADQPIDQIKDLEELFRESTQPTTALC
;
A
#
# COMPACT_ATOMS: atom_id res chain seq x y z
N MET A 1 -5.73 -9.98 -10.77
CA MET A 1 -5.69 -8.75 -11.59
C MET A 1 -6.67 -7.73 -11.02
N ILE A 2 -6.28 -6.48 -10.87
CA ILE A 2 -7.13 -5.37 -10.45
C ILE A 2 -7.42 -4.50 -11.67
N GLN A 3 -8.66 -4.08 -11.84
CA GLN A 3 -9.07 -3.17 -12.92
C GLN A 3 -9.78 -1.96 -12.34
N ILE A 4 -9.36 -0.80 -12.77
CA ILE A 4 -9.91 0.51 -12.45
C ILE A 4 -10.29 1.13 -13.81
N GLU A 5 -11.56 1.49 -13.98
CA GLU A 5 -12.07 1.98 -15.25
C GLU A 5 -12.81 3.29 -15.05
N HIS A 6 -12.31 4.34 -15.66
CA HIS A 6 -12.94 5.66 -15.76
C HIS A 6 -13.37 6.26 -14.41
N ILE A 7 -12.56 6.06 -13.36
CA ILE A 7 -12.85 6.55 -12.01
C ILE A 7 -12.74 8.07 -11.97
N SER A 8 -13.83 8.72 -11.57
CA SER A 8 -13.85 10.13 -11.23
C SER A 8 -14.41 10.32 -9.82
N LYS A 9 -13.88 11.33 -9.09
CA LYS A 9 -14.29 11.68 -7.74
C LYS A 9 -14.16 13.14 -7.47
N SER A 10 -15.22 13.74 -6.89
CA SER A 10 -15.26 15.13 -6.46
C SER A 10 -15.67 15.23 -4.99
N PHE A 11 -15.17 16.24 -4.30
CA PHE A 11 -15.61 16.64 -2.97
C PHE A 11 -16.09 18.11 -3.04
N GLY A 12 -17.40 18.26 -3.02
CA GLY A 12 -18.03 19.57 -3.27
C GLY A 12 -17.73 20.05 -4.70
N LYS A 13 -17.02 21.18 -4.81
CA LYS A 13 -16.65 21.74 -6.12
C LYS A 13 -15.27 21.29 -6.62
N GLN A 14 -14.52 20.59 -5.78
CA GLN A 14 -13.15 20.16 -6.12
C GLN A 14 -13.19 18.76 -6.72
N GLN A 15 -12.83 18.63 -8.00
CA GLN A 15 -12.59 17.34 -8.63
C GLN A 15 -11.20 16.86 -8.25
N VAL A 16 -11.13 15.68 -7.60
CA VAL A 16 -9.88 15.09 -7.06
C VAL A 16 -9.37 13.96 -7.94
N LEU A 17 -10.26 13.21 -8.58
CA LEU A 17 -9.90 12.21 -9.59
C LEU A 17 -10.68 12.48 -10.87
N GLN A 18 -9.99 12.36 -12.03
CA GLN A 18 -10.51 12.70 -13.33
C GLN A 18 -10.20 11.56 -14.31
N ASP A 19 -11.19 10.72 -14.57
CA ASP A 19 -11.13 9.66 -15.59
C ASP A 19 -9.92 8.71 -15.43
N VAL A 20 -9.66 8.26 -14.20
CA VAL A 20 -8.54 7.39 -13.88
C VAL A 20 -8.85 5.97 -14.32
N SER A 21 -8.02 5.41 -15.20
CA SER A 21 -8.08 4.01 -15.64
C SER A 21 -6.72 3.34 -15.45
N LEU A 22 -6.70 2.16 -14.82
CA LEU A 22 -5.48 1.44 -14.49
C LEU A 22 -5.75 -0.06 -14.37
N SER A 23 -4.88 -0.88 -14.94
CA SER A 23 -4.89 -2.34 -14.79
C SER A 23 -3.62 -2.79 -14.10
N ILE A 24 -3.74 -3.60 -13.03
CA ILE A 24 -2.61 -4.07 -12.23
C ILE A 24 -2.62 -5.60 -12.23
N PRO A 25 -1.60 -6.25 -12.82
CA PRO A 25 -1.46 -7.71 -12.79
C PRO A 25 -1.11 -8.21 -11.39
N GLU A 26 -1.30 -9.52 -11.17
CA GLU A 26 -0.94 -10.20 -9.92
C GLU A 26 0.58 -10.27 -9.73
N GLY A 27 1.02 -10.28 -8.46
CA GLY A 27 2.44 -10.44 -8.12
C GLY A 27 3.32 -9.24 -8.46
N GLN A 28 2.75 -8.04 -8.53
CA GLN A 28 3.48 -6.82 -8.85
C GLN A 28 3.45 -5.84 -7.68
N VAL A 29 4.56 -5.15 -7.46
CA VAL A 29 4.63 -3.95 -6.61
C VAL A 29 4.48 -2.72 -7.50
N LEU A 30 3.35 -2.04 -7.35
CA LEU A 30 3.07 -0.79 -8.05
C LEU A 30 3.39 0.41 -7.15
N GLY A 31 4.27 1.29 -7.59
CA GLY A 31 4.49 2.59 -6.98
C GLY A 31 3.47 3.62 -7.51
N LEU A 32 2.64 4.16 -6.62
CA LEU A 32 1.75 5.28 -6.91
C LEU A 32 2.44 6.58 -6.47
N LEU A 33 3.14 7.21 -7.40
CA LEU A 33 3.93 8.42 -7.17
C LEU A 33 3.12 9.66 -7.53
N GLY A 34 3.32 10.74 -6.81
CA GLY A 34 2.68 12.03 -7.11
C GLY A 34 2.80 13.02 -5.97
N PRO A 35 2.63 14.32 -6.24
CA PRO A 35 2.68 15.35 -5.21
C PRO A 35 1.54 15.21 -4.19
N ASN A 36 1.64 15.95 -3.09
CA ASN A 36 0.56 16.04 -2.12
C ASN A 36 -0.67 16.66 -2.78
N GLY A 37 -1.85 16.07 -2.53
CA GLY A 37 -3.10 16.49 -3.17
C GLY A 37 -3.33 15.94 -4.59
N ALA A 38 -2.43 15.12 -5.14
CA ALA A 38 -2.59 14.53 -6.47
C ALA A 38 -3.79 13.57 -6.60
N GLY A 39 -4.34 13.08 -5.46
CA GLY A 39 -5.46 12.13 -5.44
C GLY A 39 -5.09 10.70 -5.03
N LYS A 40 -3.82 10.42 -4.68
CA LYS A 40 -3.32 9.08 -4.32
C LYS A 40 -4.17 8.41 -3.23
N SER A 41 -4.29 9.02 -2.05
CA SER A 41 -5.07 8.48 -0.93
C SER A 41 -6.57 8.38 -1.25
N THR A 42 -7.10 9.24 -2.13
CA THR A 42 -8.47 9.14 -2.61
C THR A 42 -8.67 7.89 -3.47
N LEU A 43 -7.77 7.64 -4.41
CA LEU A 43 -7.82 6.45 -5.25
C LEU A 43 -7.72 5.17 -4.40
N MET A 44 -6.79 5.14 -3.44
CA MET A 44 -6.64 3.99 -2.53
C MET A 44 -7.88 3.76 -1.67
N LYS A 45 -8.50 4.83 -1.12
CA LYS A 45 -9.75 4.71 -0.35
C LYS A 45 -10.94 4.24 -1.18
N ILE A 46 -10.97 4.52 -2.48
CA ILE A 46 -11.94 3.95 -3.40
C ILE A 46 -11.67 2.46 -3.63
N LEU A 47 -10.40 2.07 -3.82
CA LEU A 47 -10.02 0.66 -4.03
C LEU A 47 -10.38 -0.24 -2.84
N ILE A 48 -10.23 0.24 -1.61
CA ILE A 48 -10.61 -0.50 -0.40
C ILE A 48 -12.10 -0.38 -0.05
N GLY A 49 -12.88 0.33 -0.86
CA GLY A 49 -14.33 0.49 -0.67
C GLY A 49 -14.75 1.47 0.42
N LEU A 50 -13.82 2.23 1.01
CA LEU A 50 -14.15 3.27 2.01
C LEU A 50 -14.89 4.47 1.37
N TRP A 51 -14.57 4.79 0.13
CA TRP A 51 -15.23 5.84 -0.61
C TRP A 51 -15.79 5.32 -1.92
N LYS A 52 -16.98 5.80 -2.27
CA LYS A 52 -17.61 5.51 -3.55
C LYS A 52 -17.11 6.51 -4.60
N ALA A 53 -16.73 6.02 -5.76
CA ALA A 53 -16.48 6.87 -6.94
C ALA A 53 -17.79 7.53 -7.41
N ASP A 54 -17.68 8.69 -8.04
CA ASP A 54 -18.83 9.37 -8.63
C ASP A 54 -19.18 8.76 -9.99
N SER A 55 -18.17 8.26 -10.72
CA SER A 55 -18.32 7.49 -11.97
C SER A 55 -17.22 6.44 -12.10
N GLY A 56 -17.42 5.51 -13.05
CA GLY A 56 -16.50 4.42 -13.33
C GLY A 56 -16.74 3.18 -12.49
N SER A 57 -15.85 2.20 -12.62
CA SER A 57 -15.93 0.91 -11.93
C SER A 57 -14.57 0.43 -11.42
N VAL A 58 -14.60 -0.36 -10.36
CA VAL A 58 -13.43 -1.04 -9.78
C VAL A 58 -13.73 -2.52 -9.67
N VAL A 59 -12.83 -3.34 -10.22
CA VAL A 59 -12.78 -4.77 -9.98
C VAL A 59 -11.52 -5.04 -9.15
N ALA A 60 -11.71 -5.36 -7.89
CA ALA A 60 -10.65 -5.68 -6.94
C ALA A 60 -10.98 -6.97 -6.19
N PRO A 61 -9.98 -7.68 -5.63
CA PRO A 61 -10.23 -8.83 -4.78
C PRO A 61 -10.95 -8.43 -3.49
N THR A 62 -11.59 -9.39 -2.85
CA THR A 62 -12.32 -9.15 -1.59
C THR A 62 -11.42 -9.08 -0.36
N ARG A 63 -10.26 -9.75 -0.41
CA ARG A 63 -9.27 -9.73 0.68
C ARG A 63 -8.26 -8.64 0.42
N ILE A 64 -8.42 -7.52 1.11
CA ILE A 64 -7.58 -6.32 0.97
C ILE A 64 -6.97 -5.99 2.32
N GLY A 65 -5.65 -5.87 2.37
CA GLY A 65 -4.92 -5.30 3.50
C GLY A 65 -4.64 -3.82 3.25
N TYR A 66 -4.77 -3.01 4.29
CA TYR A 66 -4.52 -1.58 4.18
C TYR A 66 -3.71 -1.06 5.37
N LEU A 67 -2.60 -0.44 5.08
CA LEU A 67 -1.81 0.34 6.03
C LEU A 67 -1.98 1.82 5.70
N PRO A 68 -2.75 2.59 6.48
CA PRO A 68 -2.90 4.02 6.29
C PRO A 68 -1.66 4.79 6.76
N GLU A 69 -1.43 5.97 6.21
CA GLU A 69 -0.30 6.86 6.57
C GLU A 69 -0.20 7.10 8.09
N ASN A 70 -1.33 7.34 8.76
CA ASN A 70 -1.37 7.64 10.20
C ASN A 70 -1.12 6.41 11.08
N ASN A 71 -1.21 5.21 10.52
CA ASN A 71 -1.06 3.93 11.23
C ASN A 71 -1.73 3.92 12.61
N PRO A 72 -3.07 4.03 12.71
CA PRO A 72 -3.80 4.12 13.97
C PRO A 72 -3.78 2.77 14.68
N LEU A 73 -3.09 2.70 15.81
CA LEU A 73 -2.93 1.50 16.64
C LEU A 73 -3.54 1.73 18.02
N TYR A 74 -3.98 0.66 18.69
CA TYR A 74 -4.41 0.72 20.09
C TYR A 74 -3.19 0.69 21.00
N GLU A 75 -2.68 1.86 21.33
CA GLU A 75 -1.39 2.07 22.00
C GLU A 75 -1.28 1.40 23.37
N GLU A 76 -2.39 1.17 24.08
CA GLU A 76 -2.43 0.55 25.39
C GLU A 76 -2.39 -0.99 25.35
N MET A 77 -2.55 -1.60 24.18
CA MET A 77 -2.48 -3.06 24.02
C MET A 77 -1.05 -3.54 23.86
N TYR A 78 -0.79 -4.77 24.25
CA TYR A 78 0.44 -5.48 23.89
C TYR A 78 0.41 -5.85 22.40
N VAL A 79 1.59 -5.92 21.76
CA VAL A 79 1.69 -6.24 20.32
C VAL A 79 0.97 -7.54 19.97
N SER A 80 1.24 -8.63 20.72
CA SER A 80 0.60 -9.93 20.46
C SER A 80 -0.91 -9.90 20.69
N GLU A 81 -1.37 -9.23 21.74
CA GLU A 81 -2.78 -9.06 22.08
C GLU A 81 -3.53 -8.28 20.99
N TYR A 82 -2.92 -7.18 20.53
CA TYR A 82 -3.47 -6.37 19.45
C TYR A 82 -3.65 -7.16 18.16
N LEU A 83 -2.62 -7.89 17.73
CA LEU A 83 -2.69 -8.68 16.50
C LEU A 83 -3.69 -9.85 16.62
N GLN A 84 -3.78 -10.48 17.79
CA GLN A 84 -4.79 -11.50 18.05
C GLN A 84 -6.19 -10.91 17.96
N PHE A 85 -6.44 -9.78 18.62
CA PHE A 85 -7.73 -9.07 18.60
C PHE A 85 -8.13 -8.66 17.16
N MET A 86 -7.20 -8.09 16.41
CA MET A 86 -7.45 -7.70 15.01
C MET A 86 -7.69 -8.90 14.10
N SER A 87 -7.02 -10.02 14.35
CA SER A 87 -7.26 -11.28 13.63
C SER A 87 -8.68 -11.79 13.85
N GLU A 88 -9.15 -11.81 15.09
CA GLU A 88 -10.51 -12.24 15.42
C GLU A 88 -11.58 -11.38 14.72
N LEU A 89 -11.36 -10.06 14.66
CA LEU A 89 -12.26 -9.15 13.95
C LEU A 89 -12.26 -9.35 12.42
N THR A 90 -11.09 -9.64 11.84
CA THR A 90 -10.93 -9.70 10.39
C THR A 90 -11.31 -11.06 9.82
N MET A 91 -11.00 -12.14 10.55
CA MET A 91 -11.05 -13.52 10.03
C MET A 91 -12.39 -14.23 10.28
N HIS A 92 -13.35 -13.58 10.98
CA HIS A 92 -14.69 -14.15 11.25
C HIS A 92 -14.67 -15.61 11.74
N GLY A 93 -13.74 -15.94 12.66
CA GLY A 93 -13.62 -17.27 13.26
C GLY A 93 -12.65 -18.23 12.56
N GLN A 94 -11.96 -17.81 11.51
CA GLN A 94 -10.79 -18.54 11.01
C GLN A 94 -9.58 -18.19 11.87
N SER A 95 -8.72 -19.17 12.16
CA SER A 95 -7.48 -18.94 12.92
C SER A 95 -6.33 -18.65 11.98
N GLN A 96 -5.58 -17.61 12.28
CA GLN A 96 -4.28 -17.34 11.68
C GLN A 96 -3.18 -17.55 12.72
N ASP A 97 -2.05 -18.09 12.32
CA ASP A 97 -0.89 -18.21 13.18
C ASP A 97 -0.27 -16.82 13.40
N ILE A 98 -0.64 -16.19 14.53
CA ILE A 98 -0.17 -14.85 14.91
C ILE A 98 1.31 -14.88 15.27
N ASP A 99 1.82 -15.97 15.82
CA ASP A 99 3.23 -16.10 16.16
C ASP A 99 4.08 -16.12 14.88
N ALA A 100 3.69 -16.89 13.88
CA ALA A 100 4.35 -16.88 12.57
C ALA A 100 4.28 -15.50 11.88
N LEU A 101 3.17 -14.78 12.03
CA LEU A 101 3.05 -13.42 11.50
C LEU A 101 3.98 -12.44 12.21
N ILE A 102 4.05 -12.50 13.55
CA ILE A 102 4.96 -11.68 14.38
C ILE A 102 6.41 -11.92 13.96
N ASP A 103 6.80 -13.19 13.79
CA ASP A 103 8.16 -13.55 13.36
C ASP A 103 8.45 -13.04 11.95
N ARG A 104 7.49 -13.18 11.02
CA ARG A 104 7.61 -12.74 9.64
C ARG A 104 7.88 -11.25 9.50
N VAL A 105 7.24 -10.42 10.31
CA VAL A 105 7.44 -8.97 10.28
C VAL A 105 8.54 -8.46 11.20
N GLY A 106 9.24 -9.38 11.89
CA GLY A 106 10.35 -9.05 12.79
C GLY A 106 9.91 -8.35 14.08
N LEU A 107 8.75 -8.71 14.64
CA LEU A 107 8.20 -8.19 15.89
C LEU A 107 8.50 -9.07 17.10
N THR A 108 9.16 -10.21 16.95
CA THR A 108 9.45 -11.18 18.02
C THR A 108 10.08 -10.54 19.26
N PRO A 109 11.07 -9.62 19.16
CA PRO A 109 11.66 -8.98 20.35
C PRO A 109 10.70 -8.06 21.10
N GLU A 110 9.67 -7.57 20.42
CA GLU A 110 8.75 -6.54 20.92
C GLU A 110 7.35 -7.09 21.26
N ARG A 111 7.11 -8.39 21.06
CA ARG A 111 5.78 -9.01 21.14
C ARG A 111 5.03 -8.81 22.46
N HIS A 112 5.75 -8.65 23.56
CA HIS A 112 5.21 -8.50 24.91
C HIS A 112 5.30 -7.06 25.44
N LYS A 113 5.62 -6.08 24.58
CA LYS A 113 5.59 -4.66 24.93
C LYS A 113 4.26 -4.03 24.54
N HIS A 114 3.90 -2.97 25.26
CA HIS A 114 2.80 -2.11 24.82
C HIS A 114 3.19 -1.37 23.55
N ILE A 115 2.21 -1.18 22.65
CA ILE A 115 2.44 -0.51 21.36
C ILE A 115 2.96 0.92 21.55
N ARG A 116 2.54 1.63 22.61
CA ARG A 116 3.06 2.97 22.96
C ARG A 116 4.56 3.01 23.25
N GLU A 117 5.15 1.89 23.68
CA GLU A 117 6.57 1.79 24.04
C GLU A 117 7.47 1.52 22.82
N LEU A 118 6.88 1.24 21.67
CA LEU A 118 7.59 0.91 20.44
C LEU A 118 8.17 2.15 19.76
N SER A 119 9.32 1.96 19.12
CA SER A 119 9.83 2.93 18.16
C SER A 119 8.86 3.08 16.96
N LYS A 120 9.01 4.17 16.21
CA LYS A 120 8.19 4.40 15.00
C LYS A 120 8.28 3.22 14.01
N GLY A 121 9.49 2.68 13.78
CA GLY A 121 9.71 1.53 12.90
C GLY A 121 8.99 0.26 13.37
N TYR A 122 9.02 -0.02 14.67
CA TYR A 122 8.26 -1.16 15.19
C TYR A 122 6.75 -0.94 15.15
N ARG A 123 6.24 0.28 15.38
CA ARG A 123 4.82 0.59 15.16
C ARG A 123 4.43 0.38 13.70
N GLN A 124 5.30 0.76 12.76
CA GLN A 124 5.06 0.52 11.33
C GLN A 124 4.97 -0.97 11.00
N ARG A 125 5.82 -1.81 11.62
CA ARG A 125 5.75 -3.28 11.50
C ARG A 125 4.45 -3.85 12.08
N VAL A 126 3.94 -3.30 13.20
CA VAL A 126 2.63 -3.69 13.75
C VAL A 126 1.51 -3.39 12.76
N GLY A 127 1.48 -2.18 12.19
CA GLY A 127 0.51 -1.82 11.17
C GLY A 127 0.60 -2.68 9.91
N LEU A 128 1.83 -3.02 9.48
CA LEU A 128 2.05 -3.93 8.37
C LEU A 128 1.57 -5.35 8.69
N ALA A 129 1.84 -5.86 9.91
CA ALA A 129 1.32 -7.13 10.37
C ALA A 129 -0.22 -7.15 10.34
N GLN A 130 -0.86 -6.10 10.86
CA GLN A 130 -2.32 -5.94 10.78
C GLN A 130 -2.82 -5.97 9.33
N ALA A 131 -2.17 -5.26 8.41
CA ALA A 131 -2.55 -5.24 7.00
C ALA A 131 -2.37 -6.61 6.31
N LEU A 132 -1.55 -7.50 6.87
CA LEU A 132 -1.31 -8.86 6.38
C LEU A 132 -2.29 -9.89 6.94
N LEU A 133 -3.14 -9.53 7.90
CA LEU A 133 -4.15 -10.44 8.43
C LEU A 133 -5.12 -10.87 7.32
N GLY A 134 -5.47 -12.14 7.33
CA GLY A 134 -6.40 -12.72 6.36
C GLY A 134 -5.79 -13.01 4.98
N ASP A 135 -4.47 -13.02 4.87
CA ASP A 135 -3.75 -13.30 3.60
C ASP A 135 -4.30 -12.47 2.43
N PRO A 136 -4.10 -11.15 2.43
CA PRO A 136 -4.68 -10.27 1.43
C PRO A 136 -4.15 -10.57 0.03
N GLN A 137 -5.03 -10.49 -0.96
CA GLN A 137 -4.68 -10.57 -2.38
C GLN A 137 -4.27 -9.20 -2.95
N LEU A 138 -4.67 -8.13 -2.27
CA LEU A 138 -4.26 -6.76 -2.52
C LEU A 138 -3.78 -6.15 -1.19
N LEU A 139 -2.56 -5.64 -1.18
CA LEU A 139 -1.99 -4.91 -0.06
C LEU A 139 -1.77 -3.45 -0.48
N ILE A 140 -2.40 -2.52 0.22
CA ILE A 140 -2.26 -1.08 -0.02
C ILE A 140 -1.51 -0.47 1.14
N LEU A 141 -0.39 0.19 0.84
CA LEU A 141 0.51 0.81 1.80
C LEU A 141 0.60 2.31 1.51
N ASP A 142 0.02 3.13 2.40
CA ASP A 142 0.03 4.58 2.25
C ASP A 142 1.20 5.18 3.02
N GLU A 143 2.23 5.65 2.30
CA GLU A 143 3.45 6.25 2.85
C GLU A 143 4.14 5.37 3.93
N PRO A 144 4.37 4.06 3.70
CA PRO A 144 4.77 3.12 4.76
C PRO A 144 6.16 3.37 5.35
N THR A 145 6.95 4.20 4.73
CA THR A 145 8.35 4.48 5.09
C THR A 145 8.55 5.87 5.69
N THR A 146 7.49 6.69 5.73
CA THR A 146 7.58 8.08 6.19
C THR A 146 8.07 8.19 7.63
N GLY A 147 9.19 8.93 7.80
CA GLY A 147 9.81 9.24 9.10
C GLY A 147 10.49 8.06 9.78
N LEU A 148 10.90 7.05 9.03
CA LEU A 148 11.80 5.99 9.46
C LEU A 148 13.26 6.43 9.32
N ASP A 149 14.13 5.91 10.18
CA ASP A 149 15.57 6.09 10.02
C ASP A 149 16.14 5.20 8.88
N PRO A 150 17.36 5.46 8.38
CA PRO A 150 17.92 4.73 7.24
C PRO A 150 17.98 3.20 7.42
N ASN A 151 18.23 2.71 8.63
CA ASN A 151 18.29 1.27 8.89
C ASN A 151 16.90 0.64 8.85
N GLN A 152 15.92 1.29 9.47
CA GLN A 152 14.52 0.88 9.45
C GLN A 152 13.95 0.90 8.01
N LEU A 153 14.34 1.88 7.18
CA LEU A 153 13.97 1.93 5.77
C LEU A 153 14.42 0.68 5.02
N VAL A 154 15.68 0.27 5.16
CA VAL A 154 16.22 -0.92 4.50
C VAL A 154 15.43 -2.17 4.91
N GLU A 155 15.13 -2.31 6.19
CA GLU A 155 14.41 -3.47 6.73
C GLU A 155 12.95 -3.53 6.24
N ILE A 156 12.23 -2.41 6.26
CA ILE A 156 10.83 -2.34 5.78
C ILE A 156 10.77 -2.60 4.26
N ARG A 157 11.71 -2.06 3.49
CA ARG A 157 11.81 -2.32 2.04
C ARG A 157 12.02 -3.79 1.72
N ALA A 158 12.95 -4.43 2.45
CA ALA A 158 13.21 -5.86 2.29
C ALA A 158 11.96 -6.68 2.63
N LEU A 159 11.26 -6.31 3.70
CA LEU A 159 10.02 -6.97 4.12
C LEU A 159 8.92 -6.85 3.05
N ILE A 160 8.65 -5.65 2.53
CA ILE A 160 7.64 -5.43 1.48
C ILE A 160 7.98 -6.26 0.23
N ARG A 161 9.23 -6.30 -0.19
CA ARG A 161 9.65 -7.13 -1.34
C ARG A 161 9.48 -8.63 -1.10
N ASP A 162 9.73 -9.09 0.13
CA ASP A 162 9.55 -10.50 0.48
C ASP A 162 8.07 -10.92 0.42
N LEU A 163 7.15 -10.01 0.77
CA LEU A 163 5.71 -10.27 0.73
C LEU A 163 5.21 -10.67 -0.66
N VAL A 164 5.75 -10.07 -1.71
CA VAL A 164 5.37 -10.38 -3.10
C VAL A 164 6.00 -11.67 -3.60
N LYS A 165 7.20 -12.02 -3.10
CA LYS A 165 7.93 -13.22 -3.54
C LYS A 165 7.42 -14.51 -2.93
N ARG A 166 6.82 -14.44 -1.74
CA ARG A 166 6.33 -15.60 -0.99
C ARG A 166 4.81 -15.61 -0.99
N PRO A 167 4.18 -16.62 -1.61
CA PRO A 167 2.75 -16.82 -1.45
C PRO A 167 2.40 -16.95 0.03
N THR A 168 1.34 -16.28 0.47
CA THR A 168 0.99 -16.16 1.89
C THR A 168 0.25 -17.34 2.47
N THR A 169 -0.17 -18.34 1.68
CA THR A 169 -1.04 -19.41 2.17
C THR A 169 -0.31 -20.69 2.55
N ASN A 170 -0.52 -21.13 3.80
CA ASN A 170 -0.27 -22.52 4.25
C ASN A 170 -1.34 -23.51 3.72
N ASP A 171 -2.33 -23.07 2.95
CA ASP A 171 -3.37 -23.92 2.40
C ASP A 171 -2.89 -24.55 1.09
N GLN A 172 -2.49 -25.82 1.16
CA GLN A 172 -2.07 -26.65 0.02
C GLN A 172 -3.15 -26.85 -1.06
N ARG A 173 -4.36 -26.32 -0.87
CA ARG A 173 -5.49 -26.47 -1.80
C ARG A 173 -5.71 -25.29 -2.73
N GLN A 174 -5.05 -24.14 -2.50
CA GLN A 174 -5.12 -22.99 -3.39
C GLN A 174 -3.75 -22.76 -4.03
N THR A 175 -3.73 -22.62 -5.35
CA THR A 175 -2.57 -22.08 -6.05
C THR A 175 -2.29 -20.70 -5.48
N ALA A 176 -1.32 -20.63 -4.57
CA ALA A 176 -0.99 -19.41 -3.86
C ALA A 176 -0.51 -18.36 -4.87
N LYS A 177 -1.36 -17.38 -5.14
CA LYS A 177 -1.05 -16.25 -5.99
C LYS A 177 -0.34 -15.20 -5.16
N SER A 178 0.74 -14.64 -5.69
CA SER A 178 1.41 -13.52 -5.05
C SER A 178 0.49 -12.30 -5.00
N PRO A 179 0.41 -11.61 -3.85
CA PRO A 179 -0.45 -10.43 -3.73
C PRO A 179 0.00 -9.32 -4.68
N VAL A 180 -0.93 -8.46 -5.06
CA VAL A 180 -0.61 -7.15 -5.61
C VAL A 180 -0.29 -6.22 -4.45
N VAL A 181 0.79 -5.46 -4.56
CA VAL A 181 1.11 -4.40 -3.60
C VAL A 181 0.99 -3.05 -4.30
N ILE A 182 0.21 -2.13 -3.74
CA ILE A 182 0.18 -0.73 -4.15
C ILE A 182 0.84 0.08 -3.04
N LEU A 183 1.95 0.73 -3.38
CA LEU A 183 2.72 1.57 -2.49
C LEU A 183 2.52 3.03 -2.90
N SER A 184 1.92 3.87 -2.04
CA SER A 184 1.99 5.30 -2.26
C SER A 184 3.24 5.88 -1.63
N THR A 185 3.90 6.76 -2.34
CA THR A 185 5.03 7.54 -1.82
C THR A 185 5.25 8.80 -2.64
N HIS A 186 5.94 9.75 -2.05
CA HIS A 186 6.46 10.92 -2.75
C HIS A 186 7.99 10.84 -2.92
N ILE A 187 8.62 9.74 -2.48
CA ILE A 187 10.07 9.53 -2.50
C ILE A 187 10.45 8.62 -3.68
N MET A 188 11.07 9.19 -4.70
CA MET A 188 11.43 8.47 -5.94
C MET A 188 12.41 7.32 -5.72
N GLN A 189 13.33 7.46 -4.74
CA GLN A 189 14.26 6.39 -4.40
C GLN A 189 13.53 5.13 -3.92
N GLU A 190 12.44 5.28 -3.16
CA GLU A 190 11.63 4.15 -2.69
C GLU A 190 10.98 3.41 -3.84
N VAL A 191 10.45 4.16 -4.82
CA VAL A 191 9.87 3.58 -6.04
C VAL A 191 10.91 2.76 -6.79
N ARG A 192 12.12 3.29 -6.98
CA ARG A 192 13.22 2.56 -7.65
C ARG A 192 13.63 1.28 -6.92
N GLU A 193 13.64 1.31 -5.59
CA GLU A 193 14.14 0.20 -4.79
C GLU A 193 13.09 -0.88 -4.53
N MET A 194 11.79 -0.54 -4.52
CA MET A 194 10.73 -1.46 -4.12
C MET A 194 9.78 -1.85 -5.24
N CYS A 195 9.57 -1.00 -6.24
CA CYS A 195 8.49 -1.18 -7.21
C CYS A 195 8.97 -1.83 -8.50
N ASP A 196 8.07 -2.57 -9.14
CA ASP A 196 8.27 -3.13 -10.48
C ASP A 196 7.77 -2.17 -11.57
N ARG A 197 6.80 -1.31 -11.20
CA ARG A 197 6.12 -0.37 -12.09
C ARG A 197 5.76 0.89 -11.32
N VAL A 198 5.81 2.03 -11.97
CA VAL A 198 5.37 3.31 -11.41
C VAL A 198 4.22 3.89 -12.20
N VAL A 199 3.25 4.40 -11.46
CA VAL A 199 2.17 5.25 -11.97
C VAL A 199 2.33 6.63 -11.34
N ILE A 200 2.47 7.66 -12.17
CA ILE A 200 2.53 9.04 -11.71
C ILE A 200 1.12 9.63 -11.81
N LEU A 201 0.60 10.00 -10.65
CA LEU A 201 -0.69 10.68 -10.52
C LEU A 201 -0.45 12.17 -10.24
N ASP A 202 -1.05 13.03 -11.03
CA ASP A 202 -1.03 14.48 -10.81
C ASP A 202 -2.36 15.11 -11.16
N HIS A 203 -2.86 16.03 -10.30
CA HIS A 203 -4.16 16.69 -10.45
C HIS A 203 -5.30 15.71 -10.79
N GLY A 204 -5.28 14.54 -10.16
CA GLY A 204 -6.31 13.51 -10.33
C GLY A 204 -6.25 12.72 -11.63
N GLN A 205 -5.19 12.85 -12.41
CA GLN A 205 -5.00 12.15 -13.68
C GLN A 205 -3.71 11.32 -13.66
N ILE A 206 -3.73 10.17 -14.32
CA ILE A 206 -2.50 9.41 -14.59
C ILE A 206 -1.72 10.15 -15.68
N LYS A 207 -0.51 10.57 -15.36
CA LYS A 207 0.41 11.26 -16.28
C LYS A 207 1.45 10.34 -16.88
N ALA A 208 1.86 9.31 -16.16
CA ALA A 208 2.76 8.27 -16.65
C ALA A 208 2.42 6.94 -16.01
N ASP A 209 2.70 5.87 -16.73
CA ASP A 209 2.49 4.49 -16.32
C ASP A 209 3.53 3.61 -17.02
N GLN A 210 4.60 3.23 -16.30
CA GLN A 210 5.75 2.56 -16.91
C GLN A 210 6.40 1.54 -15.97
N PRO A 211 6.94 0.41 -16.49
CA PRO A 211 7.84 -0.47 -15.75
C PRO A 211 9.10 0.28 -15.32
N ILE A 212 9.60 0.01 -14.12
CA ILE A 212 10.77 0.71 -13.54
C ILE A 212 12.05 0.43 -14.33
N ASP A 213 12.21 -0.77 -14.86
CA ASP A 213 13.39 -1.17 -15.65
C ASP A 213 13.51 -0.42 -17.00
N GLN A 214 12.43 0.18 -17.48
CA GLN A 214 12.40 0.98 -18.71
C GLN A 214 12.67 2.47 -18.46
N ILE A 215 12.71 2.91 -17.19
CA ILE A 215 12.89 4.31 -16.84
C ILE A 215 14.36 4.60 -16.57
N LYS A 216 14.99 5.41 -17.44
CA LYS A 216 16.38 5.85 -17.28
C LYS A 216 16.53 6.84 -16.12
N ASP A 217 15.67 7.84 -16.08
CA ASP A 217 15.64 8.87 -15.06
C ASP A 217 14.21 9.10 -14.55
N LEU A 218 13.96 8.64 -13.31
CA LEU A 218 12.65 8.78 -12.68
C LEU A 218 12.37 10.23 -12.24
N GLU A 219 13.42 10.99 -11.92
CA GLU A 219 13.28 12.40 -11.52
C GLU A 219 12.88 13.26 -12.72
N GLU A 220 13.49 12.99 -13.88
CA GLU A 220 13.12 13.65 -15.12
C GLU A 220 11.67 13.31 -15.52
N LEU A 221 11.31 12.01 -15.52
CA LEU A 221 9.94 11.58 -15.82
C LEU A 221 8.93 12.22 -14.88
N PHE A 222 9.21 12.27 -13.57
CA PHE A 222 8.33 12.90 -12.59
C PHE A 222 8.19 14.39 -12.85
N ARG A 223 9.28 15.09 -13.09
CA ARG A 223 9.29 16.53 -13.39
C ARG A 223 8.46 16.84 -14.63
N GLU A 224 8.67 16.10 -15.73
CA GLU A 224 7.90 16.28 -16.97
C GLU A 224 6.41 15.99 -16.78
N SER A 225 6.08 14.98 -15.97
CA SER A 225 4.71 14.56 -15.70
C SER A 225 3.94 15.53 -14.80
N THR A 226 4.64 16.32 -13.97
CA THR A 226 4.03 17.20 -12.96
C THR A 226 4.24 18.69 -13.22
N GLN A 227 4.95 19.04 -14.30
CA GLN A 227 5.04 20.46 -14.70
C GLN A 227 3.69 20.97 -15.19
N PRO A 228 3.29 22.21 -14.82
CA PRO A 228 2.12 22.82 -15.42
C PRO A 228 2.36 22.91 -16.92
N THR A 229 1.42 22.38 -17.71
CA THR A 229 1.42 22.57 -19.17
C THR A 229 1.43 24.07 -19.41
N THR A 230 2.58 24.63 -19.77
CA THR A 230 2.67 26.03 -20.18
C THR A 230 1.88 26.09 -21.47
N ALA A 231 0.60 26.48 -21.37
CA ALA A 231 -0.17 26.85 -22.53
C ALA A 231 0.58 28.03 -23.17
N LEU A 232 1.27 27.72 -24.28
CA LEU A 232 1.74 28.76 -25.18
C LEU A 232 0.52 29.54 -25.65
N CYS A 233 0.34 30.72 -25.09
CA CYS A 233 -0.55 31.76 -25.62
C CYS A 233 -0.05 32.25 -26.96
#